data_6764e24984dd257734fadde7cc4ea7b8
#
_entry.id   6764e24984dd257734fadde7cc4ea7b8
#
_cell.length_a   1.000
_cell.length_b   1.000
_cell.length_c   1.000
_cell.angle_alpha   90.00
_cell.angle_beta   90.00
_cell.angle_gamma   90.00
#
_symmetry.space_group_name_H-M   'P 1'
#
loop_
_entity.id
_entity.type
_entity.pdbx_description
1 polymer ?
#
loop_
_entity_poly.entity_id
_entity_poly.type
_entity_poly.pdbx_seq_one_letter_code
_entity_poly.pdbx_strand_id
1 'polypeptide(L)'
;INPSIASIPHVAAPYLDRLRRHGIPVATSTAPWPPMVRQACLLRNSHPSAAEHLDFVRDEMADFCEKGFWAVLPYAAIAHHPRLRLSPLGCIPQRDRRPRLITNLTFNAVNAETVRLGPSEAMQFGRALQRILFRLRHANPAFGPTYLCKIDISDGFYRIGLAADSAPVLAVALPPMPGEPALVAIPLSLP
;
A
#
# COMPACT_ATOMS: atom_id res chain seq x y z
N ILE A 1 25.59 -2.54 -10.04
CA ILE A 1 24.85 -3.46 -10.93
C ILE A 1 24.02 -4.36 -10.03
N ASN A 2 22.73 -4.12 -9.95
CA ASN A 2 21.85 -5.06 -9.27
C ASN A 2 21.81 -6.36 -10.08
N PRO A 3 22.23 -7.50 -9.52
CA PRO A 3 22.07 -8.76 -10.21
C PRO A 3 20.59 -8.96 -10.52
N SER A 4 20.27 -9.43 -11.71
CA SER A 4 18.89 -9.74 -12.07
C SER A 4 18.32 -10.73 -11.04
N ILE A 5 17.13 -10.44 -10.51
CA ILE A 5 16.42 -11.38 -9.62
C ILE A 5 16.32 -12.76 -10.28
N ALA A 6 16.20 -12.80 -11.61
CA ALA A 6 16.15 -14.04 -12.38
C ALA A 6 17.43 -14.90 -12.24
N SER A 7 18.57 -14.31 -11.85
CA SER A 7 19.83 -15.06 -11.63
C SER A 7 19.92 -15.72 -10.23
N ILE A 8 18.98 -15.43 -9.33
CA ILE A 8 18.95 -16.02 -8.00
C ILE A 8 18.42 -17.47 -8.12
N PRO A 9 19.17 -18.48 -7.63
CA PRO A 9 18.74 -19.88 -7.71
C PRO A 9 17.63 -20.19 -6.67
N HIS A 10 16.44 -19.62 -6.89
CA HIS A 10 15.27 -19.80 -6.03
C HIS A 10 14.00 -19.94 -6.86
N VAL A 11 13.11 -20.85 -6.46
CA VAL A 11 11.86 -21.15 -7.17
C VAL A 11 10.95 -19.94 -7.37
N ALA A 12 11.00 -18.96 -6.48
CA ALA A 12 10.23 -17.72 -6.57
C ALA A 12 10.88 -16.65 -7.47
N ALA A 13 12.14 -16.83 -7.92
CA ALA A 13 12.87 -15.79 -8.66
C ALA A 13 12.12 -15.34 -9.94
N PRO A 14 11.60 -16.23 -10.81
CA PRO A 14 10.85 -15.82 -12.00
C PRO A 14 9.57 -15.04 -11.66
N TYR A 15 8.89 -15.41 -10.58
CA TYR A 15 7.68 -14.72 -10.12
C TYR A 15 8.01 -13.31 -9.61
N LEU A 16 9.04 -13.18 -8.78
CA LEU A 16 9.50 -11.88 -8.25
C LEU A 16 10.01 -10.97 -9.37
N ASP A 17 10.73 -11.49 -10.36
CA ASP A 17 11.18 -10.71 -11.50
C ASP A 17 10.01 -10.20 -12.36
N ARG A 18 8.97 -11.01 -12.54
CA ARG A 18 7.74 -10.59 -13.19
C ARG A 18 7.05 -9.45 -12.43
N LEU A 19 6.91 -9.57 -11.09
CA LEU A 19 6.32 -8.51 -10.26
C LEU A 19 7.16 -7.23 -10.32
N ARG A 20 8.46 -7.34 -10.32
CA ARG A 20 9.37 -6.18 -10.46
C ARG A 20 9.18 -5.45 -11.78
N ARG A 21 8.98 -6.18 -12.89
CA ARG A 21 8.84 -5.58 -14.23
C ARG A 21 7.46 -5.01 -14.49
N HIS A 22 6.42 -5.63 -13.98
CA HIS A 22 5.03 -5.33 -14.35
C HIS A 22 4.20 -4.78 -13.20
N GLY A 23 4.76 -4.73 -11.99
CA GLY A 23 4.04 -4.38 -10.78
C GLY A 23 3.14 -5.50 -10.25
N ILE A 24 2.62 -5.31 -9.04
CA ILE A 24 1.70 -6.25 -8.41
C ILE A 24 0.29 -6.03 -8.98
N PRO A 25 -0.36 -7.07 -9.52
CA PRO A 25 -1.74 -6.97 -9.94
C PRO A 25 -2.70 -6.99 -8.74
N VAL A 26 -3.75 -6.18 -8.79
CA VAL A 26 -4.87 -6.24 -7.86
C VAL A 26 -6.09 -6.74 -8.62
N ALA A 27 -6.53 -7.95 -8.34
CA ALA A 27 -7.74 -8.52 -8.93
C ALA A 27 -8.94 -8.29 -8.00
N THR A 28 -10.10 -8.03 -8.58
CA THR A 28 -11.36 -7.88 -7.86
C THR A 28 -12.36 -8.93 -8.30
N SER A 29 -13.15 -9.44 -7.34
CA SER A 29 -14.18 -10.46 -7.57
C SER A 29 -15.50 -9.90 -8.09
N THR A 30 -15.67 -8.58 -8.04
CA THR A 30 -16.89 -7.89 -8.45
C THR A 30 -16.70 -7.10 -9.74
N ALA A 31 -17.82 -6.83 -10.41
CA ALA A 31 -17.84 -5.96 -11.59
C ALA A 31 -17.32 -4.55 -11.26
N PRO A 32 -16.91 -3.77 -12.28
CA PRO A 32 -16.57 -2.37 -12.11
C PRO A 32 -17.69 -1.59 -11.40
N TRP A 33 -17.31 -0.71 -10.50
CA TRP A 33 -18.29 0.14 -9.82
C TRP A 33 -19.00 1.09 -10.79
N PRO A 34 -20.33 1.16 -10.76
CA PRO A 34 -21.06 2.14 -11.53
C PRO A 34 -20.63 3.58 -11.19
N PRO A 35 -20.77 4.55 -12.10
CA PRO A 35 -20.42 5.95 -11.85
C PRO A 35 -21.09 6.52 -10.60
N MET A 36 -22.35 6.17 -10.35
CA MET A 36 -23.11 6.61 -9.17
C MET A 36 -22.46 6.12 -7.85
N VAL A 37 -21.93 4.88 -7.81
CA VAL A 37 -21.23 4.35 -6.61
C VAL A 37 -19.93 5.11 -6.39
N ARG A 38 -19.15 5.34 -7.45
CA ARG A 38 -17.92 6.13 -7.36
C ARG A 38 -18.17 7.55 -6.88
N GLN A 39 -19.21 8.18 -7.40
CA GLN A 39 -19.63 9.51 -6.98
C GLN A 39 -20.08 9.54 -5.51
N ALA A 40 -20.84 8.54 -5.07
CA ALA A 40 -21.24 8.43 -3.68
C ALA A 40 -20.03 8.24 -2.73
N CYS A 41 -19.03 7.46 -3.14
CA CYS A 41 -17.79 7.31 -2.37
C CYS A 41 -16.98 8.61 -2.33
N LEU A 42 -16.91 9.35 -3.44
CA LEU A 42 -16.28 10.66 -3.49
C LEU A 42 -16.96 11.66 -2.55
N LEU A 43 -18.29 11.70 -2.54
CA LEU A 43 -19.06 12.61 -1.69
C LEU A 43 -18.95 12.26 -0.20
N ARG A 44 -18.75 10.99 0.15
CA ARG A 44 -18.44 10.59 1.54
C ARG A 44 -17.08 11.12 1.99
N ASN A 45 -16.18 11.33 1.02
CA ASN A 45 -14.90 11.96 1.23
C ASN A 45 -13.91 11.16 2.10
N SER A 46 -12.86 11.84 2.59
CA SER A 46 -11.88 11.31 3.54
C SER A 46 -12.49 11.21 4.95
N HIS A 47 -11.82 10.47 5.82
CA HIS A 47 -12.17 10.41 7.23
C HIS A 47 -11.97 11.80 7.90
N PRO A 48 -12.80 12.22 8.88
CA PRO A 48 -12.65 13.50 9.57
C PRO A 48 -11.23 13.80 10.07
N SER A 49 -10.53 12.78 10.58
CA SER A 49 -9.15 12.93 11.03
C SER A 49 -8.17 13.39 9.94
N ALA A 50 -8.44 13.12 8.66
CA ALA A 50 -7.61 13.65 7.58
C ALA A 50 -7.89 15.14 7.33
N ALA A 51 -9.14 15.58 7.51
CA ALA A 51 -9.49 17.01 7.43
C ALA A 51 -8.93 17.81 8.61
N GLU A 52 -8.91 17.23 9.82
CA GLU A 52 -8.30 17.82 11.01
C GLU A 52 -6.79 18.02 10.88
N HIS A 53 -6.13 17.23 10.02
CA HIS A 53 -4.69 17.29 9.77
C HIS A 53 -4.36 17.66 8.32
N LEU A 54 -5.11 18.57 7.73
CA LEU A 54 -5.07 18.88 6.30
C LEU A 54 -3.68 19.28 5.79
N ASP A 55 -2.98 20.15 6.51
CA ASP A 55 -1.65 20.59 6.11
C ASP A 55 -0.67 19.41 6.07
N PHE A 56 -0.71 18.56 7.09
CA PHE A 56 0.09 17.34 7.11
C PHE A 56 -0.23 16.41 5.93
N VAL A 57 -1.52 16.21 5.62
CA VAL A 57 -1.96 15.38 4.48
C VAL A 57 -1.41 15.92 3.16
N ARG A 58 -1.42 17.24 2.99
CA ARG A 58 -0.90 17.91 1.77
C ARG A 58 0.61 17.72 1.63
N ASP A 59 1.34 18.00 2.69
CA ASP A 59 2.80 17.86 2.70
C ASP A 59 3.23 16.43 2.44
N GLU A 60 2.54 15.45 3.07
CA GLU A 60 2.82 14.04 2.88
C GLU A 60 2.51 13.57 1.46
N MET A 61 1.39 14.02 0.88
CA MET A 61 1.04 13.70 -0.50
C MET A 61 2.00 14.34 -1.50
N ALA A 62 2.47 15.56 -1.25
CA ALA A 62 3.49 16.21 -2.07
C ALA A 62 4.81 15.41 -2.06
N ASP A 63 5.28 15.02 -0.87
CA ASP A 63 6.47 14.17 -0.69
C ASP A 63 6.31 12.81 -1.41
N PHE A 64 5.15 12.17 -1.28
CA PHE A 64 4.87 10.91 -1.96
C PHE A 64 4.80 11.05 -3.49
N CYS A 65 4.29 12.16 -4.00
CA CYS A 65 4.31 12.45 -5.44
C CYS A 65 5.73 12.69 -5.94
N GLU A 66 6.55 13.45 -5.21
CA GLU A 66 7.96 13.69 -5.55
C GLU A 66 8.76 12.38 -5.58
N LYS A 67 8.50 11.48 -4.64
CA LYS A 67 9.12 10.14 -4.59
C LYS A 67 8.57 9.15 -5.64
N GLY A 68 7.52 9.52 -6.36
CA GLY A 68 6.86 8.64 -7.33
C GLY A 68 6.08 7.49 -6.70
N PHE A 69 5.68 7.60 -5.44
CA PHE A 69 4.87 6.59 -4.75
C PHE A 69 3.38 6.73 -5.02
N TRP A 70 2.93 7.97 -5.23
CA TRP A 70 1.54 8.33 -5.48
C TRP A 70 1.42 9.33 -6.63
N ALA A 71 0.24 9.37 -7.25
CA ALA A 71 -0.16 10.43 -8.16
C ALA A 71 -1.45 11.08 -7.64
N VAL A 72 -1.47 12.41 -7.55
CA VAL A 72 -2.66 13.18 -7.17
C VAL A 72 -3.26 13.80 -8.43
N LEU A 73 -4.54 13.54 -8.67
CA LEU A 73 -5.25 13.96 -9.87
C LEU A 73 -6.63 14.55 -9.51
N PRO A 74 -7.16 15.50 -10.31
CA PRO A 74 -8.58 15.83 -10.23
C PRO A 74 -9.43 14.59 -10.51
N TYR A 75 -10.48 14.38 -9.71
CA TYR A 75 -11.38 13.23 -9.90
C TYR A 75 -11.92 13.16 -11.34
N ALA A 76 -12.25 14.30 -11.94
CA ALA A 76 -12.76 14.36 -13.30
C ALA A 76 -11.82 13.70 -14.34
N ALA A 77 -10.52 13.74 -14.12
CA ALA A 77 -9.54 13.14 -15.02
C ALA A 77 -9.55 11.60 -15.00
N ILE A 78 -9.96 11.00 -13.88
CA ILE A 78 -9.93 9.55 -13.68
C ILE A 78 -11.32 8.92 -13.51
N ALA A 79 -12.37 9.73 -13.39
CA ALA A 79 -13.74 9.28 -13.13
C ALA A 79 -14.27 8.21 -14.11
N HIS A 80 -13.78 8.25 -15.35
CA HIS A 80 -14.15 7.29 -16.41
C HIS A 80 -13.45 5.94 -16.32
N HIS A 81 -12.39 5.82 -15.49
CA HIS A 81 -11.60 4.59 -15.44
C HIS A 81 -12.42 3.43 -14.87
N PRO A 82 -12.58 2.30 -15.59
CA PRO A 82 -13.50 1.23 -15.20
C PRO A 82 -13.15 0.56 -13.88
N ARG A 83 -11.88 0.54 -13.53
CA ARG A 83 -11.39 -0.10 -12.29
C ARG A 83 -11.26 0.85 -11.12
N LEU A 84 -11.67 2.13 -11.28
CA LEU A 84 -11.59 3.11 -10.19
C LEU A 84 -12.48 2.70 -9.02
N ARG A 85 -11.88 2.59 -7.84
CA ARG A 85 -12.54 2.46 -6.55
C ARG A 85 -11.98 3.52 -5.62
N LEU A 86 -12.83 4.07 -4.77
CA LEU A 86 -12.43 5.15 -3.87
C LEU A 86 -12.59 4.71 -2.43
N SER A 87 -11.52 4.81 -1.68
CA SER A 87 -11.52 4.60 -0.23
C SER A 87 -11.26 5.92 0.50
N PRO A 88 -11.73 6.08 1.74
CA PRO A 88 -11.40 7.25 2.52
C PRO A 88 -9.96 7.19 3.00
N LEU A 89 -9.29 8.35 2.98
CA LEU A 89 -8.02 8.56 3.63
C LEU A 89 -8.27 8.96 5.09
N GLY A 90 -7.51 8.42 6.01
CA GLY A 90 -7.48 8.82 7.41
C GLY A 90 -6.10 9.27 7.84
N CYS A 91 -6.05 9.96 8.98
CA CYS A 91 -4.81 10.35 9.63
C CYS A 91 -4.86 9.93 11.10
N ILE A 92 -3.83 9.23 11.57
CA ILE A 92 -3.70 8.84 12.97
C ILE A 92 -2.58 9.65 13.60
N PRO A 93 -2.88 10.51 14.59
CA PRO A 93 -1.85 11.16 15.38
C PRO A 93 -1.05 10.11 16.15
N GLN A 94 0.25 10.31 16.23
CA GLN A 94 1.16 9.47 17.00
C GLN A 94 1.79 10.29 18.12
N ARG A 95 1.88 9.70 19.32
CA ARG A 95 2.57 10.36 20.43
C ARG A 95 4.04 10.53 20.09
N ASP A 96 4.54 11.78 20.21
CA ASP A 96 5.94 12.16 20.00
C ASP A 96 6.51 11.77 18.62
N ARG A 97 5.62 11.57 17.61
CA ARG A 97 5.99 11.23 16.23
C ARG A 97 5.09 11.94 15.23
N ARG A 98 5.57 12.01 14.00
CA ARG A 98 4.79 12.46 12.83
C ARG A 98 3.50 11.64 12.73
N PRO A 99 2.35 12.25 12.44
CA PRO A 99 1.11 11.52 12.18
C PRO A 99 1.28 10.48 11.06
N ARG A 100 0.40 9.51 10.99
CA ARG A 100 0.44 8.45 9.97
C ARG A 100 -0.81 8.50 9.12
N LEU A 101 -0.65 8.50 7.79
CA LEU A 101 -1.75 8.32 6.86
C LEU A 101 -2.20 6.85 6.84
N ILE A 102 -3.50 6.66 6.70
CA ILE A 102 -4.12 5.35 6.59
C ILE A 102 -5.09 5.35 5.41
N THR A 103 -4.93 4.39 4.51
CA THR A 103 -5.89 4.07 3.47
C THR A 103 -6.92 3.09 4.03
N ASN A 104 -8.18 3.52 4.19
CA ASN A 104 -9.21 2.64 4.72
C ASN A 104 -9.92 1.84 3.62
N LEU A 105 -9.22 0.85 3.09
CA LEU A 105 -9.73 -0.03 2.03
C LEU A 105 -10.89 -0.92 2.47
N THR A 106 -11.16 -1.02 3.77
CA THR A 106 -12.27 -1.82 4.31
C THR A 106 -13.58 -1.06 4.31
N PHE A 107 -13.54 0.27 4.49
CA PHE A 107 -14.74 1.09 4.65
C PHE A 107 -15.70 1.01 3.45
N ASN A 108 -15.16 1.05 2.22
CA ASN A 108 -15.92 0.91 0.99
C ASN A 108 -15.80 -0.50 0.37
N ALA A 109 -15.57 -1.51 1.21
CA ALA A 109 -15.49 -2.93 0.84
C ALA A 109 -14.41 -3.31 -0.18
N VAL A 110 -13.42 -2.44 -0.48
CA VAL A 110 -12.35 -2.76 -1.45
C VAL A 110 -11.59 -4.01 -1.04
N ASN A 111 -11.26 -4.16 0.25
CA ASN A 111 -10.61 -5.37 0.76
C ASN A 111 -11.47 -6.64 0.58
N ALA A 112 -12.78 -6.52 0.81
CA ALA A 112 -13.70 -7.67 0.66
C ALA A 112 -13.87 -8.11 -0.80
N GLU A 113 -13.72 -7.16 -1.72
CA GLU A 113 -13.82 -7.40 -3.15
C GLU A 113 -12.48 -7.80 -3.80
N THR A 114 -11.37 -7.67 -3.08
CA THR A 114 -10.05 -8.04 -3.60
C THR A 114 -9.81 -9.54 -3.49
N VAL A 115 -9.41 -10.15 -4.59
CA VAL A 115 -9.09 -11.58 -4.66
C VAL A 115 -7.66 -11.81 -4.18
N ARG A 116 -7.49 -12.78 -3.31
CA ARG A 116 -6.15 -13.25 -2.91
C ARG A 116 -5.51 -13.99 -4.08
N LEU A 117 -4.37 -13.50 -4.56
CA LEU A 117 -3.63 -14.09 -5.68
C LEU A 117 -2.54 -15.07 -5.23
N GLY A 118 -2.24 -15.12 -3.94
CA GLY A 118 -1.25 -16.02 -3.37
C GLY A 118 -1.85 -16.98 -2.34
N PRO A 119 -1.22 -18.13 -2.11
CA PRO A 119 -1.64 -19.06 -1.07
C PRO A 119 -1.51 -18.38 0.30
N SER A 120 -2.47 -18.64 1.20
CA SER A 120 -2.46 -18.11 2.57
C SER A 120 -1.21 -18.51 3.36
N GLU A 121 -0.58 -19.60 2.98
CA GLU A 121 0.65 -20.12 3.58
C GLU A 121 1.91 -19.30 3.24
N ALA A 122 1.85 -18.43 2.23
CA ALA A 122 2.96 -17.52 1.90
C ALA A 122 3.28 -16.54 3.03
N MET A 123 2.32 -16.26 3.90
CA MET A 123 2.46 -15.38 5.07
C MET A 123 2.92 -16.18 6.31
N GLN A 124 4.18 -16.56 6.36
CA GLN A 124 4.72 -17.41 7.44
C GLN A 124 5.25 -16.63 8.67
N PHE A 125 4.75 -15.43 8.92
CA PHE A 125 5.20 -14.62 10.07
C PHE A 125 5.00 -15.32 11.42
N GLY A 126 3.94 -16.10 11.60
CA GLY A 126 3.62 -16.77 12.85
C GLY A 126 4.67 -17.79 13.34
N ARG A 127 5.56 -18.26 12.45
CA ARG A 127 6.61 -19.21 12.81
C ARG A 127 7.99 -18.56 12.96
N ALA A 128 8.15 -17.29 12.61
CA ALA A 128 9.46 -16.63 12.67
C ALA A 128 9.99 -16.57 14.11
N LEU A 129 9.16 -16.18 15.09
CA LEU A 129 9.55 -16.11 16.49
C LEU A 129 9.98 -17.49 17.03
N GLN A 130 9.22 -18.54 16.75
CA GLN A 130 9.56 -19.90 17.19
C GLN A 130 10.92 -20.35 16.61
N ARG A 131 11.20 -20.04 15.35
CA ARG A 131 12.49 -20.36 14.71
C ARG A 131 13.65 -19.60 15.36
N ILE A 132 13.44 -18.32 15.68
CA ILE A 132 14.45 -17.51 16.39
C ILE A 132 14.72 -18.12 17.77
N LEU A 133 13.68 -18.39 18.56
CA LEU A 133 13.82 -18.99 19.88
C LEU A 133 14.48 -20.37 19.83
N PHE A 134 14.12 -21.20 18.84
CA PHE A 134 14.78 -22.48 18.61
C PHE A 134 16.27 -22.32 18.34
N ARG A 135 16.67 -21.38 17.47
CA ARG A 135 18.08 -21.11 17.16
C ARG A 135 18.84 -20.61 18.36
N LEU A 136 18.26 -19.70 19.15
CA LEU A 136 18.86 -19.22 20.40
C LEU A 136 19.11 -20.35 21.41
N ARG A 137 18.09 -21.20 21.61
CA ARG A 137 18.20 -22.32 22.56
C ARG A 137 19.25 -23.34 22.15
N HIS A 138 19.48 -23.55 20.86
CA HIS A 138 20.41 -24.54 20.32
C HIS A 138 21.73 -23.91 19.83
N ALA A 139 21.95 -22.64 20.12
CA ALA A 139 23.23 -22.01 19.81
C ALA A 139 24.36 -22.65 20.61
N ASN A 140 25.45 -23.01 19.95
CA ASN A 140 26.61 -23.61 20.61
C ASN A 140 27.40 -22.51 21.33
N PRO A 141 27.50 -22.55 22.68
CA PRO A 141 28.22 -21.54 23.45
C PRO A 141 29.71 -21.44 23.13
N ALA A 142 30.29 -22.48 22.52
CA ALA A 142 31.69 -22.46 22.09
C ALA A 142 32.00 -21.39 21.05
N PHE A 143 30.98 -20.90 20.33
CA PHE A 143 31.14 -19.80 19.34
C PHE A 143 30.92 -18.40 19.94
N GLY A 144 30.76 -18.30 21.25
CA GLY A 144 30.54 -17.03 21.95
C GLY A 144 29.06 -16.64 22.06
N PRO A 145 28.77 -15.39 22.46
CA PRO A 145 27.41 -14.91 22.68
C PRO A 145 26.61 -14.80 21.37
N THR A 146 25.31 -15.09 21.45
CA THR A 146 24.40 -14.92 20.32
C THR A 146 23.86 -13.47 20.29
N TYR A 147 24.03 -12.79 19.17
CA TYR A 147 23.53 -11.45 18.93
C TYR A 147 22.24 -11.50 18.11
N LEU A 148 21.29 -10.64 18.44
CA LEU A 148 20.09 -10.38 17.64
C LEU A 148 20.25 -9.04 16.92
N CYS A 149 19.98 -9.04 15.63
CA CYS A 149 19.95 -7.83 14.81
C CYS A 149 18.53 -7.65 14.24
N LYS A 150 18.01 -6.42 14.33
CA LYS A 150 16.78 -6.01 13.63
C LYS A 150 17.16 -5.08 12.50
N ILE A 151 16.77 -5.46 11.28
CA ILE A 151 16.90 -4.62 10.10
C ILE A 151 15.49 -4.26 9.64
N ASP A 152 15.25 -2.98 9.40
CA ASP A 152 14.01 -2.46 8.83
C ASP A 152 14.30 -1.76 7.50
N ILE A 153 13.41 -1.92 6.54
CA ILE A 153 13.55 -1.29 5.23
C ILE A 153 12.66 -0.03 5.24
N SER A 154 13.29 1.13 5.15
CA SER A 154 12.56 2.39 4.99
C SER A 154 11.69 2.35 3.74
N ASP A 155 10.43 2.72 3.92
CA ASP A 155 9.43 2.77 2.85
C ASP A 155 9.28 1.43 2.11
N GLY A 156 9.42 0.31 2.83
CA GLY A 156 9.53 -1.02 2.25
C GLY A 156 8.39 -1.39 1.30
N PHE A 157 7.15 -1.07 1.66
CA PHE A 157 5.99 -1.33 0.81
C PHE A 157 5.96 -0.42 -0.42
N TYR A 158 6.32 0.85 -0.28
CA TYR A 158 6.39 1.80 -1.39
C TYR A 158 7.47 1.47 -2.43
N ARG A 159 8.39 0.55 -2.14
CA ARG A 159 9.38 0.07 -3.12
C ARG A 159 8.83 -1.00 -4.06
N ILE A 160 7.60 -1.41 -3.87
CA ILE A 160 6.95 -2.46 -4.64
C ILE A 160 5.85 -1.81 -5.49
N GLY A 161 6.11 -1.67 -6.80
CA GLY A 161 5.19 -1.03 -7.73
C GLY A 161 3.90 -1.82 -7.93
N LEU A 162 2.80 -1.12 -8.18
CA LEU A 162 1.53 -1.68 -8.61
C LEU A 162 1.51 -1.76 -10.15
N ALA A 163 0.80 -2.75 -10.68
CA ALA A 163 0.48 -2.77 -12.10
C ALA A 163 -0.40 -1.56 -12.45
N ALA A 164 -0.12 -0.90 -13.57
CA ALA A 164 -0.73 0.38 -13.92
C ALA A 164 -2.27 0.33 -13.96
N ASP A 165 -2.85 -0.78 -14.43
CA ASP A 165 -4.29 -1.00 -14.49
C ASP A 165 -4.91 -1.33 -13.12
N SER A 166 -4.07 -1.64 -12.14
CA SER A 166 -4.46 -2.04 -10.78
C SER A 166 -4.42 -0.89 -9.78
N ALA A 167 -3.58 0.10 -10.01
CA ALA A 167 -3.43 1.26 -9.15
C ALA A 167 -4.77 1.99 -8.84
N PRO A 168 -5.67 2.23 -9.81
CA PRO A 168 -6.96 2.87 -9.55
C PRO A 168 -7.89 2.11 -8.60
N VAL A 169 -7.69 0.81 -8.41
CA VAL A 169 -8.47 0.01 -7.43
C VAL A 169 -8.22 0.46 -5.99
N LEU A 170 -7.04 0.99 -5.72
CA LEU A 170 -6.60 1.39 -4.39
C LEU A 170 -6.61 2.90 -4.18
N ALA A 171 -7.28 3.66 -5.07
CA ALA A 171 -7.35 5.11 -4.99
C ALA A 171 -8.08 5.59 -3.73
N VAL A 172 -7.69 6.75 -3.24
CA VAL A 172 -8.31 7.40 -2.08
C VAL A 172 -8.83 8.79 -2.42
N ALA A 173 -9.94 9.18 -1.81
CA ALA A 173 -10.43 10.55 -1.86
C ALA A 173 -9.61 11.41 -0.89
N LEU A 174 -9.14 12.56 -1.34
CA LEU A 174 -8.48 13.53 -0.49
C LEU A 174 -9.48 14.47 0.16
N PRO A 175 -9.15 15.08 1.33
CA PRO A 175 -10.00 16.07 1.94
C PRO A 175 -10.30 17.23 0.97
N PRO A 176 -11.55 17.72 0.89
CA PRO A 176 -11.91 18.79 -0.01
C PRO A 176 -11.27 20.10 0.43
N MET A 177 -10.93 20.90 -0.55
CA MET A 177 -10.41 22.24 -0.33
C MET A 177 -11.34 23.29 -0.95
N PRO A 178 -11.62 24.36 -0.23
CA PRO A 178 -12.47 25.43 -0.77
C PRO A 178 -11.91 25.98 -2.09
N GLY A 179 -12.73 26.01 -3.14
CA GLY A 179 -12.34 26.52 -4.44
C GLY A 179 -11.49 25.58 -5.30
N GLU A 180 -11.11 24.42 -4.81
CA GLU A 180 -10.39 23.41 -5.58
C GLU A 180 -11.31 22.28 -6.09
N PRO A 181 -10.97 21.65 -7.22
CA PRO A 181 -11.70 20.49 -7.68
C PRO A 181 -11.49 19.33 -6.69
N ALA A 182 -12.43 18.39 -6.66
CA ALA A 182 -12.25 17.15 -5.89
C ALA A 182 -11.00 16.40 -6.37
N LEU A 183 -10.09 16.11 -5.45
CA LEU A 183 -8.83 15.43 -5.74
C LEU A 183 -8.88 13.98 -5.24
N VAL A 184 -8.21 13.13 -5.99
CA VAL A 184 -7.96 11.72 -5.62
C VAL A 184 -6.49 11.42 -5.70
N ALA A 185 -6.00 10.61 -4.78
CA ALA A 185 -4.65 10.09 -4.81
C ALA A 185 -4.67 8.62 -5.21
N ILE A 186 -3.80 8.26 -6.16
CA ILE A 186 -3.67 6.92 -6.72
C ILE A 186 -2.31 6.39 -6.33
N PRO A 187 -2.22 5.28 -5.58
CA PRO A 187 -0.94 4.68 -5.25
C PRO A 187 -0.31 4.06 -6.50
N LEU A 188 0.95 4.37 -6.76
CA LEU A 188 1.75 3.75 -7.81
C LEU A 188 2.56 2.57 -7.30
N SER A 189 2.62 2.43 -5.97
CA SER A 189 3.25 1.36 -5.23
C SER A 189 2.29 0.85 -4.13
N LEU A 190 2.66 -0.21 -3.43
CA LEU A 190 1.86 -0.72 -2.31
C LEU A 190 1.75 0.34 -1.22
N PRO A 191 0.51 0.76 -0.84
CA PRO A 191 0.29 1.77 0.18
C PRO A 191 0.38 1.24 1.60
#